data_79edf422c591eb721dd60ebdefd32430
#
_entry.id   79edf422c591eb721dd60ebdefd32430
#
_cell.length_a   1.000
_cell.length_b   1.000
_cell.length_c   1.000
_cell.angle_alpha   90.00
_cell.angle_beta   90.00
_cell.angle_gamma   90.00
#
_symmetry.space_group_name_H-M   'P 1'
#
loop_
_entity.id
_entity.type
_entity.pdbx_description
1 polymer ?
#
loop_
_entity_poly.entity_id
_entity_poly.type
_entity_poly.pdbx_seq_one_letter_code
_entity_poly.pdbx_strand_id
1 'polypeptide(L)'
;MSYPIGTPGKPWNDADKKAWFKSQTVKRSYIDDVVSQLESLSIDFNIEQYGALSYDSDKYPLYILKSKQWQADKPTVLVTGGVHGYETSGVHGALA
;
A
#
# COMPACT_ATOMS: atom_id res chain seq x y z
N MET A 1 -18.13 -18.90 -19.44
CA MET A 1 -16.67 -19.01 -19.39
C MET A 1 -16.23 -19.65 -18.08
N SER A 2 -15.46 -20.70 -18.12
CA SER A 2 -14.92 -21.31 -16.91
C SER A 2 -13.67 -20.57 -16.47
N TYR A 3 -13.47 -20.41 -15.16
CA TYR A 3 -12.26 -19.86 -14.61
C TYR A 3 -11.09 -20.84 -14.86
N PRO A 4 -9.90 -20.37 -15.28
CA PRO A 4 -8.83 -21.26 -15.74
C PRO A 4 -8.14 -22.07 -14.62
N ILE A 5 -8.41 -21.77 -13.36
CA ILE A 5 -7.82 -22.45 -12.20
C ILE A 5 -8.94 -23.09 -11.39
N GLY A 6 -8.67 -24.31 -10.88
CA GLY A 6 -9.61 -25.05 -10.06
C GLY A 6 -10.60 -25.87 -10.88
N THR A 7 -11.53 -26.49 -10.18
CA THR A 7 -12.60 -27.32 -10.76
C THR A 7 -13.96 -26.79 -10.29
N PRO A 8 -14.92 -26.56 -11.20
CA PRO A 8 -16.25 -26.07 -10.82
C PRO A 8 -16.88 -26.96 -9.74
N GLY A 9 -17.46 -26.33 -8.71
CA GLY A 9 -18.12 -27.03 -7.61
C GLY A 9 -17.18 -27.63 -6.54
N LYS A 10 -15.87 -27.43 -6.67
CA LYS A 10 -14.89 -27.84 -5.66
C LYS A 10 -14.15 -26.65 -5.08
N PRO A 11 -13.95 -26.57 -3.75
CA PRO A 11 -13.09 -25.57 -3.15
C PRO A 11 -11.65 -25.66 -3.68
N TRP A 12 -10.97 -24.53 -3.79
CA TRP A 12 -9.57 -24.51 -4.19
C TRP A 12 -8.70 -25.25 -3.16
N ASN A 13 -7.87 -26.14 -3.66
CA ASN A 13 -6.80 -26.76 -2.88
C ASN A 13 -5.52 -25.90 -2.90
N ASP A 14 -4.47 -26.35 -2.24
CA ASP A 14 -3.20 -25.60 -2.17
C ASP A 14 -2.51 -25.46 -3.54
N ALA A 15 -2.68 -26.44 -4.43
CA ALA A 15 -2.16 -26.37 -5.78
C ALA A 15 -2.86 -25.27 -6.59
N ASP A 16 -4.19 -25.16 -6.46
CA ASP A 16 -4.97 -24.11 -7.12
C ASP A 16 -4.55 -22.72 -6.63
N LYS A 17 -4.37 -22.55 -5.32
CA LYS A 17 -3.91 -21.28 -4.71
C LYS A 17 -2.52 -20.89 -5.21
N LYS A 18 -1.60 -21.85 -5.28
CA LYS A 18 -0.25 -21.64 -5.81
C LYS A 18 -0.28 -21.26 -7.29
N ALA A 19 -1.11 -21.92 -8.09
CA ALA A 19 -1.25 -21.62 -9.51
C ALA A 19 -1.80 -20.18 -9.70
N TRP A 20 -2.80 -19.81 -8.92
CA TRP A 20 -3.33 -18.44 -8.95
C TRP A 20 -2.27 -17.41 -8.59
N PHE A 21 -1.56 -17.62 -7.48
CA PHE A 21 -0.50 -16.71 -7.03
C PHE A 21 0.58 -16.54 -8.11
N LYS A 22 1.00 -17.64 -8.72
CA LYS A 22 2.00 -17.64 -9.80
C LYS A 22 1.53 -16.90 -11.06
N SER A 23 0.22 -16.87 -11.31
CA SER A 23 -0.36 -16.17 -12.46
C SER A 23 -0.48 -14.66 -12.25
N GLN A 24 -0.31 -14.17 -11.01
CA GLN A 24 -0.40 -12.74 -10.71
C GLN A 24 0.83 -12.00 -11.20
N THR A 25 0.61 -10.79 -11.69
CA THR A 25 1.69 -9.87 -12.07
C THR A 25 1.54 -8.57 -11.30
N VAL A 26 2.65 -7.94 -10.97
CA VAL A 26 2.64 -6.61 -10.36
C VAL A 26 2.17 -5.60 -11.39
N LYS A 27 0.98 -5.05 -11.20
CA LYS A 27 0.39 -4.07 -12.11
C LYS A 27 0.72 -2.64 -11.71
N ARG A 28 1.01 -2.41 -10.43
CA ARG A 28 1.35 -1.11 -9.85
C ARG A 28 2.42 -1.32 -8.80
N SER A 29 3.41 -0.43 -8.79
CA SER A 29 4.52 -0.49 -7.85
C SER A 29 4.31 0.53 -6.72
N TYR A 30 4.22 0.06 -5.49
CA TYR A 30 4.18 0.94 -4.31
C TYR A 30 5.40 1.84 -4.23
N ILE A 31 6.58 1.29 -4.50
CA ILE A 31 7.84 2.05 -4.50
C ILE A 31 7.83 3.14 -5.57
N ASP A 32 7.49 2.77 -6.81
CA ASP A 32 7.55 3.70 -7.94
C ASP A 32 6.40 4.72 -7.93
N ASP A 33 5.21 4.29 -7.53
CA ASP A 33 4.00 5.12 -7.64
C ASP A 33 3.71 5.94 -6.39
N VAL A 34 4.12 5.46 -5.21
CA VAL A 34 3.80 6.09 -3.92
C VAL A 34 5.06 6.61 -3.23
N VAL A 35 6.01 5.76 -2.93
CA VAL A 35 7.21 6.14 -2.15
C VAL A 35 8.01 7.21 -2.88
N SER A 36 8.11 7.14 -4.20
CA SER A 36 8.80 8.14 -5.01
C SER A 36 8.21 9.55 -4.89
N GLN A 37 6.93 9.68 -4.55
CA GLN A 37 6.28 10.98 -4.36
C GLN A 37 6.56 11.61 -3.00
N LEU A 38 6.96 10.82 -2.00
CA LEU A 38 7.16 11.31 -0.64
C LEU A 38 8.29 12.33 -0.55
N GLU A 39 9.34 12.18 -1.34
CA GLU A 39 10.47 13.10 -1.33
C GLU A 39 10.04 14.53 -1.64
N SER A 40 9.13 14.73 -2.58
CA SER A 40 8.62 16.06 -2.92
C SER A 40 7.82 16.71 -1.78
N LEU A 41 7.26 15.90 -0.88
CA LEU A 41 6.51 16.38 0.28
C LEU A 41 7.40 16.71 1.48
N SER A 42 8.69 16.42 1.43
CA SER A 42 9.65 16.70 2.50
C SER A 42 9.89 18.19 2.74
N ILE A 43 9.45 19.04 1.83
CA ILE A 43 9.49 20.51 1.97
C ILE A 43 8.58 20.95 3.13
N ASP A 44 7.37 20.42 3.19
CA ASP A 44 6.35 20.82 4.16
C ASP A 44 6.14 19.83 5.31
N PHE A 45 6.59 18.59 5.14
CA PHE A 45 6.37 17.49 6.08
C PHE A 45 7.67 16.82 6.50
N ASN A 46 7.73 16.41 7.76
CA ASN A 46 8.70 15.43 8.22
C ASN A 46 8.19 14.04 7.86
N ILE A 47 9.01 13.26 7.20
CA ILE A 47 8.66 11.93 6.71
C ILE A 47 9.44 10.90 7.53
N GLU A 48 8.73 9.99 8.19
CA GLU A 48 9.32 8.95 9.02
C GLU A 48 8.78 7.59 8.63
N GLN A 49 9.65 6.61 8.51
CA GLN A 49 9.25 5.23 8.41
C GLN A 49 8.95 4.71 9.82
N TYR A 50 7.72 4.31 10.08
CA TYR A 50 7.32 3.78 11.37
C TYR A 50 7.21 2.27 11.42
N GLY A 51 7.36 1.60 10.30
CA GLY A 51 7.28 0.15 10.20
C GLY A 51 7.41 -0.34 8.77
N ALA A 52 7.12 -1.60 8.58
CA ALA A 52 7.06 -2.24 7.28
C ALA A 52 6.13 -3.46 7.35
N LEU A 53 5.56 -3.87 6.22
CA LEU A 53 4.78 -5.09 6.17
C LEU A 53 5.71 -6.30 6.29
N SER A 54 5.39 -7.21 7.19
CA SER A 54 6.20 -8.41 7.47
C SER A 54 6.32 -9.37 6.28
N TYR A 55 5.39 -9.28 5.32
CA TYR A 55 5.42 -10.09 4.10
C TYR A 55 6.68 -9.83 3.26
N ASP A 56 7.05 -8.57 3.08
CA ASP A 56 8.29 -8.15 2.43
C ASP A 56 8.65 -6.75 2.94
N SER A 57 9.46 -6.68 3.98
CA SER A 57 9.78 -5.44 4.68
C SER A 57 10.57 -4.44 3.84
N ASP A 58 11.35 -4.91 2.88
CA ASP A 58 12.13 -4.04 2.00
C ASP A 58 11.26 -3.40 0.93
N LYS A 59 10.22 -4.11 0.50
CA LYS A 59 9.32 -3.69 -0.58
C LYS A 59 8.15 -2.86 -0.09
N TYR A 60 7.74 -3.02 1.17
CA TYR A 60 6.55 -2.40 1.73
C TYR A 60 6.81 -1.63 3.04
N PRO A 61 7.68 -0.59 3.00
CA PRO A 61 7.85 0.28 4.15
C PRO A 61 6.59 1.12 4.39
N LEU A 62 6.31 1.43 5.65
CA LEU A 62 5.17 2.23 6.07
C LEU A 62 5.65 3.59 6.57
N TYR A 63 5.05 4.66 6.09
CA TYR A 63 5.47 6.02 6.38
C TYR A 63 4.39 6.84 7.07
N ILE A 64 4.84 7.76 7.93
CA ILE A 64 4.02 8.84 8.48
C ILE A 64 4.60 10.18 8.01
N LEU A 65 3.72 11.07 7.57
CA LEU A 65 4.04 12.44 7.22
C LEU A 65 3.43 13.35 8.27
N LYS A 66 4.27 14.13 8.94
CA LYS A 66 3.87 15.04 10.02
C LYS A 66 4.24 16.46 9.64
N SER A 67 3.30 17.39 9.74
CA SER A 67 3.59 18.80 9.42
C SER A 67 4.77 19.31 10.25
N LYS A 68 5.68 20.06 9.62
CA LYS A 68 6.88 20.61 10.29
C LYS A 68 6.53 21.59 11.42
N GLN A 69 5.37 22.25 11.31
CA GLN A 69 4.88 23.20 12.30
C GLN A 69 3.84 22.58 13.24
N TRP A 70 3.88 21.26 13.41
CA TRP A 70 2.95 20.59 14.31
C TRP A 70 3.11 21.08 15.76
N GLN A 71 1.98 21.37 16.41
CA GLN A 71 1.91 21.83 17.79
C GLN A 71 0.88 21.00 18.56
N ALA A 72 1.26 20.51 19.74
CA ALA A 72 0.42 19.65 20.56
C ALA A 72 -0.85 20.34 21.10
N ASP A 73 -0.84 21.67 21.20
CA ASP A 73 -1.96 22.48 21.68
C ASP A 73 -2.98 22.83 20.57
N LYS A 74 -2.69 22.50 19.32
CA LYS A 74 -3.60 22.69 18.19
C LYS A 74 -4.36 21.40 17.87
N PRO A 75 -5.59 21.51 17.32
CA PRO A 75 -6.29 20.33 16.83
C PRO A 75 -5.46 19.54 15.84
N THR A 76 -5.48 18.21 15.98
CA THR A 76 -4.76 17.30 15.08
C THR A 76 -5.74 16.67 14.09
N VAL A 77 -5.39 16.69 12.81
CA VAL A 77 -6.10 15.96 11.77
C VAL A 77 -5.24 14.79 11.32
N LEU A 78 -5.80 13.58 11.37
CA LEU A 78 -5.15 12.37 10.87
C LEU A 78 -5.84 11.92 9.59
N VAL A 79 -5.06 11.74 8.53
CA VAL A 79 -5.53 11.18 7.26
C VAL A 79 -4.77 9.89 7.00
N THR A 80 -5.50 8.81 6.73
CA THR A 80 -4.91 7.52 6.38
C THR A 80 -5.21 7.17 4.92
N GLY A 81 -4.24 6.56 4.25
CA GLY A 81 -4.39 6.08 2.89
C GLY A 81 -3.74 4.72 2.72
N GLY A 82 -4.24 3.93 1.74
CA GLY A 82 -3.70 2.61 1.45
C GLY A 82 -4.26 1.47 2.29
N VAL A 83 -5.37 1.67 2.98
CA VAL A 83 -6.07 0.61 3.73
C VAL A 83 -6.48 -0.53 2.79
N HIS A 84 -6.97 -0.18 1.61
CA HIS A 84 -7.24 -1.12 0.53
C HIS A 84 -6.11 -1.04 -0.49
N GLY A 85 -5.17 -1.98 -0.45
CA GLY A 85 -3.94 -1.93 -1.24
C GLY A 85 -4.15 -1.94 -2.75
N TYR A 86 -5.27 -2.47 -3.25
CA TYR A 86 -5.58 -2.49 -4.67
C TYR A 86 -6.19 -1.17 -5.17
N GLU A 87 -6.84 -0.42 -4.30
CA GLU A 87 -7.49 0.85 -4.61
C GLU A 87 -6.51 2.01 -4.39
N THR A 88 -5.84 2.44 -5.44
CA THR A 88 -4.80 3.48 -5.35
C THR A 88 -5.33 4.89 -5.12
N SER A 89 -6.62 5.12 -5.40
CA SER A 89 -7.25 6.44 -5.21
C SER A 89 -7.15 6.96 -3.77
N GLY A 90 -7.26 6.07 -2.77
CA GLY A 90 -7.13 6.44 -1.37
C GLY A 90 -5.75 6.98 -1.03
N VAL A 91 -4.70 6.33 -1.51
CA VAL A 91 -3.31 6.77 -1.30
C VAL A 91 -3.04 8.07 -2.02
N HIS A 92 -3.39 8.17 -3.30
CA HIS A 92 -3.17 9.39 -4.08
C HIS A 92 -3.98 10.57 -3.54
N GLY A 93 -5.22 10.33 -3.07
CA GLY A 93 -6.02 11.35 -2.41
C GLY A 93 -5.40 11.84 -1.10
N ALA A 94 -4.83 10.95 -0.31
CA ALA A 94 -4.16 11.33 0.94
C ALA A 94 -2.89 12.15 0.69
N LEU A 95 -2.16 11.88 -0.41
CA LEU A 95 -0.93 12.59 -0.78
C LEU A 95 -1.17 13.91 -1.52
N ALA A 96 -2.36 14.10 -2.05
CA ALA A 96 -2.72 15.32 -2.74
C ALA A 96 -2.90 16.51 -1.78
#